data_b7f7d7e0ef03ffd782088a6df8bc2d40
#
_entry.id   b7f7d7e0ef03ffd782088a6df8bc2d40
#
_cell.length_a   1.000
_cell.length_b   1.000
_cell.length_c   1.000
_cell.angle_alpha   90.00
_cell.angle_beta   90.00
_cell.angle_gamma   90.00
#
_symmetry.space_group_name_H-M   'P 1'
#
loop_
_entity.id
_entity.type
_entity.pdbx_description
1 polymer ?
#
loop_
_entity_poly.entity_id
_entity_poly.type
_entity_poly.pdbx_seq_one_letter_code
_entity_poly.pdbx_strand_id
1 'polypeptide(L)'
;MNFIRRVVGIGALSLAAGLGALCLFQQFVSAYAPANRTSNEQALTSFAALEPIDAHVHVFKTDPAFQAMLGRLHLQLLNILVVDDTLSYRKQLKPQIDDALALVRSSHGHVALCTTFDPYRFNDASFSADAIQQINQNFAEGAVAVKIWKNIGMEIKAQDGKFIMPDDPKLAPIYRDIAEHGKTLLTHVAEPDVAWGPPDPSDPSWSYYQENPQWFLYNKPGFPSKQTILNARDHLLEMNPHLRVVGVHLGSMEKDLDNIARHLDQYPNFAIDMAARMEYLMMAPTDKVRAFLIKYQDRVLYGTDLDLIATADVSESLKEWQSTYVRDWKYLATDDAFESEGRKIQGLKLPQPVLQKIFRDNARHWIPGL
;
A
#
# COMPACT_ATOMS: atom_id res chain seq x y z
N MET A 1 32.60 -3.65 35.72
CA MET A 1 32.89 -3.93 37.16
C MET A 1 31.70 -4.67 37.69
N ASN A 2 31.73 -5.99 37.70
CA ASN A 2 31.94 -6.88 38.85
C ASN A 2 30.98 -6.58 40.01
N PHE A 3 30.09 -7.50 40.45
CA PHE A 3 30.33 -8.69 41.27
C PHE A 3 29.01 -9.44 41.54
N ILE A 4 28.90 -10.72 41.22
CA ILE A 4 29.04 -11.97 42.00
C ILE A 4 27.80 -12.38 42.84
N ARG A 5 27.28 -13.53 42.39
CA ARG A 5 26.77 -14.73 43.09
C ARG A 5 26.63 -14.71 44.61
N ARG A 6 25.56 -15.29 45.13
CA ARG A 6 25.61 -16.40 46.10
C ARG A 6 24.41 -17.32 46.04
N VAL A 7 24.71 -18.60 46.00
CA VAL A 7 23.92 -19.81 46.18
C VAL A 7 24.00 -20.26 47.63
N VAL A 8 23.04 -21.01 48.13
CA VAL A 8 22.93 -22.00 49.20
C VAL A 8 21.55 -21.87 49.86
N GLY A 9 20.66 -22.82 50.03
CA GLY A 9 20.64 -24.28 49.93
C GLY A 9 19.72 -24.86 50.98
N ILE A 10 19.05 -25.95 50.64
CA ILE A 10 18.50 -26.99 51.53
C ILE A 10 17.17 -26.73 52.27
N GLY A 11 16.21 -27.61 52.00
CA GLY A 11 15.07 -27.88 52.85
C GLY A 11 14.00 -28.72 52.14
N ALA A 12 14.25 -30.03 52.03
CA ALA A 12 13.20 -30.98 51.66
C ALA A 12 12.26 -31.17 52.87
N LEU A 13 10.94 -31.09 52.60
CA LEU A 13 9.86 -31.89 53.19
C LEU A 13 8.50 -31.28 52.80
N SER A 14 7.76 -32.02 52.02
CA SER A 14 6.32 -32.25 52.06
C SER A 14 5.76 -32.49 50.64
N LEU A 15 6.01 -33.67 50.10
CA LEU A 15 5.14 -34.30 49.11
C LEU A 15 3.89 -34.79 49.83
N ALA A 16 2.73 -34.19 49.60
CA ALA A 16 1.42 -34.81 49.67
C ALA A 16 0.21 -33.87 49.52
N ALA A 17 0.37 -32.56 49.20
CA ALA A 17 -0.79 -31.66 49.04
C ALA A 17 -0.86 -30.91 47.69
N GLY A 18 -0.03 -31.27 46.74
CA GLY A 18 0.12 -30.50 45.49
C GLY A 18 -0.68 -30.98 44.26
N LEU A 19 -1.23 -32.21 44.30
CA LEU A 19 -1.89 -32.78 43.11
C LEU A 19 -3.35 -32.37 42.92
N GLY A 20 -4.04 -31.93 43.98
CA GLY A 20 -5.43 -31.47 43.87
C GLY A 20 -5.60 -30.02 43.38
N ALA A 21 -4.62 -29.15 43.65
CA ALA A 21 -4.69 -27.74 43.26
C ALA A 21 -4.28 -27.51 41.82
N LEU A 22 -3.39 -28.34 41.23
CA LEU A 22 -2.94 -28.22 39.83
C LEU A 22 -4.06 -28.64 38.85
N CYS A 23 -4.87 -29.63 39.16
CA CYS A 23 -6.00 -30.06 38.33
C CYS A 23 -7.15 -29.03 38.33
N LEU A 24 -7.39 -28.33 39.42
CA LEU A 24 -8.41 -27.28 39.48
C LEU A 24 -7.94 -25.99 38.77
N PHE A 25 -6.64 -25.66 38.79
CA PHE A 25 -6.11 -24.51 38.08
C PHE A 25 -6.08 -24.73 36.56
N GLN A 26 -5.82 -25.94 36.06
CA GLN A 26 -5.92 -26.28 34.65
C GLN A 26 -7.36 -26.26 34.11
N GLN A 27 -8.34 -26.60 34.93
CA GLN A 27 -9.77 -26.51 34.56
C GLN A 27 -10.29 -25.07 34.56
N PHE A 28 -9.74 -24.17 35.39
CA PHE A 28 -10.12 -22.76 35.39
C PHE A 28 -9.44 -21.93 34.30
N VAL A 29 -8.24 -22.29 33.82
CA VAL A 29 -7.56 -21.63 32.71
C VAL A 29 -8.15 -22.06 31.37
N SER A 30 -8.76 -23.27 31.29
CA SER A 30 -9.42 -23.73 30.04
C SER A 30 -10.80 -23.10 29.81
N ALA A 31 -11.39 -22.42 30.81
CA ALA A 31 -12.73 -21.81 30.69
C ALA A 31 -12.71 -20.33 30.25
N TYR A 32 -11.52 -19.73 30.05
CA TYR A 32 -11.35 -18.35 29.58
C TYR A 32 -10.44 -18.24 28.37
N ALA A 33 -10.34 -19.27 27.54
CA ALA A 33 -9.87 -19.07 26.18
C ALA A 33 -11.02 -18.40 25.42
N PRO A 34 -10.86 -17.15 24.91
CA PRO A 34 -11.90 -16.58 24.08
C PRO A 34 -12.07 -17.50 22.87
N ALA A 35 -13.27 -18.09 22.76
CA ALA A 35 -13.65 -18.88 21.61
C ALA A 35 -13.45 -18.01 20.35
N ASN A 36 -12.73 -18.56 19.35
CA ASN A 36 -12.59 -18.05 17.97
C ASN A 36 -11.65 -16.86 17.71
N ARG A 37 -10.39 -16.88 18.15
CA ARG A 37 -9.36 -16.09 17.46
C ARG A 37 -8.87 -16.85 16.24
N THR A 38 -9.00 -16.23 15.07
CA THR A 38 -8.43 -16.76 13.82
C THR A 38 -6.91 -16.89 13.96
N SER A 39 -6.36 -18.10 13.80
CA SER A 39 -4.91 -18.29 13.81
C SER A 39 -4.28 -17.62 12.59
N ASN A 40 -2.98 -17.33 12.67
CA ASN A 40 -2.26 -16.73 11.53
C ASN A 40 -2.26 -17.65 10.31
N GLU A 41 -2.16 -18.95 10.52
CA GLU A 41 -2.22 -19.96 9.45
C GLU A 41 -3.60 -20.01 8.79
N GLN A 42 -4.68 -19.98 9.59
CA GLN A 42 -6.05 -19.91 9.09
C GLN A 42 -6.29 -18.63 8.30
N ALA A 43 -5.76 -17.49 8.78
CA ALA A 43 -5.86 -16.20 8.10
C ALA A 43 -5.19 -16.27 6.72
N LEU A 44 -3.95 -16.76 6.63
CA LEU A 44 -3.23 -16.91 5.36
C LEU A 44 -3.92 -17.90 4.41
N THR A 45 -4.44 -19.03 4.93
CA THR A 45 -5.17 -20.00 4.11
C THR A 45 -6.45 -19.39 3.54
N SER A 46 -7.20 -18.66 4.35
CA SER A 46 -8.44 -18.01 3.91
C SER A 46 -8.18 -16.84 2.96
N PHE A 47 -7.11 -16.08 3.18
CA PHE A 47 -6.64 -15.04 2.27
C PHE A 47 -6.26 -15.65 0.90
N ALA A 48 -5.44 -16.70 0.89
CA ALA A 48 -5.01 -17.39 -0.33
C ALA A 48 -6.18 -17.98 -1.13
N ALA A 49 -7.26 -18.41 -0.45
CA ALA A 49 -8.46 -18.96 -1.11
C ALA A 49 -9.22 -17.93 -1.97
N LEU A 50 -8.97 -16.63 -1.79
CA LEU A 50 -9.52 -15.58 -2.65
C LEU A 50 -8.69 -15.35 -3.92
N GLU A 51 -7.53 -16.00 -4.07
CA GLU A 51 -6.55 -15.72 -5.12
C GLU A 51 -6.28 -14.20 -5.21
N PRO A 52 -5.75 -13.61 -4.11
CA PRO A 52 -5.72 -12.16 -3.96
C PRO A 52 -4.76 -11.49 -4.93
N ILE A 53 -5.03 -10.22 -5.19
CA ILE A 53 -4.15 -9.32 -5.93
C ILE A 53 -3.75 -8.18 -4.99
N ASP A 54 -2.45 -8.05 -4.72
CA ASP A 54 -1.89 -6.87 -4.10
C ASP A 54 -1.56 -5.86 -5.20
N ALA A 55 -2.42 -4.85 -5.34
CA ALA A 55 -2.36 -3.91 -6.44
C ALA A 55 -1.35 -2.77 -6.24
N HIS A 56 -0.49 -2.87 -5.20
CA HIS A 56 0.50 -1.84 -4.92
C HIS A 56 1.69 -2.40 -4.11
N VAL A 57 2.76 -2.74 -4.82
CA VAL A 57 4.04 -3.17 -4.22
C VAL A 57 5.24 -2.64 -4.99
N HIS A 58 6.42 -2.69 -4.38
CA HIS A 58 7.68 -2.25 -4.96
C HIS A 58 8.75 -3.36 -4.87
N VAL A 59 8.86 -4.22 -5.88
CA VAL A 59 9.78 -5.36 -5.90
C VAL A 59 10.94 -5.09 -6.84
N PHE A 60 12.16 -5.01 -6.29
CA PHE A 60 13.41 -4.73 -6.99
C PHE A 60 14.38 -5.92 -6.96
N LYS A 61 13.90 -7.10 -6.54
CA LYS A 61 14.73 -8.29 -6.39
C LYS A 61 13.97 -9.56 -6.77
N THR A 62 14.56 -10.37 -7.61
CA THR A 62 14.06 -11.72 -7.87
C THR A 62 14.66 -12.69 -6.85
N ASP A 63 13.83 -13.46 -6.16
CA ASP A 63 14.24 -14.43 -5.16
C ASP A 63 13.35 -15.68 -5.18
N PRO A 64 13.90 -16.90 -5.17
CA PRO A 64 13.11 -18.13 -5.21
C PRO A 64 12.17 -18.32 -4.02
N ALA A 65 12.58 -17.91 -2.80
CA ALA A 65 11.72 -18.04 -1.62
C ALA A 65 10.54 -17.06 -1.68
N PHE A 66 10.76 -15.85 -2.22
CA PHE A 66 9.69 -14.89 -2.49
C PHE A 66 8.70 -15.44 -3.53
N GLN A 67 9.18 -15.98 -4.65
CA GLN A 67 8.31 -16.61 -5.65
C GLN A 67 7.53 -17.80 -5.10
N ALA A 68 8.17 -18.64 -4.26
CA ALA A 68 7.49 -19.73 -3.58
C ALA A 68 6.37 -19.24 -2.64
N MET A 69 6.55 -18.09 -1.98
CA MET A 69 5.50 -17.46 -1.17
C MET A 69 4.33 -17.02 -2.04
N LEU A 70 4.59 -16.36 -3.18
CA LEU A 70 3.53 -15.95 -4.10
C LEU A 70 2.70 -17.15 -4.57
N GLY A 71 3.36 -18.23 -5.00
CA GLY A 71 2.69 -19.47 -5.41
C GLY A 71 1.85 -20.10 -4.29
N ARG A 72 2.38 -20.18 -3.06
CA ARG A 72 1.68 -20.75 -1.91
C ARG A 72 0.45 -19.93 -1.51
N LEU A 73 0.52 -18.61 -1.63
CA LEU A 73 -0.58 -17.71 -1.30
C LEU A 73 -1.52 -17.45 -2.49
N HIS A 74 -1.29 -18.06 -3.65
CA HIS A 74 -2.00 -17.76 -4.90
C HIS A 74 -2.05 -16.26 -5.19
N LEU A 75 -1.01 -15.54 -4.75
CA LEU A 75 -0.95 -14.09 -4.75
C LEU A 75 -0.44 -13.56 -6.08
N GLN A 76 -1.13 -12.59 -6.64
CA GLN A 76 -0.68 -11.79 -7.77
C GLN A 76 -0.32 -10.38 -7.29
N LEU A 77 0.71 -9.79 -7.89
CA LEU A 77 1.24 -8.48 -7.53
C LEU A 77 1.17 -7.51 -8.70
N LEU A 78 0.84 -6.25 -8.44
CA LEU A 78 1.18 -5.15 -9.32
C LEU A 78 2.48 -4.50 -8.83
N ASN A 79 3.60 -4.81 -9.48
CA ASN A 79 4.87 -4.19 -9.19
C ASN A 79 4.95 -2.80 -9.82
N ILE A 80 5.11 -1.78 -8.99
CA ILE A 80 5.03 -0.37 -9.37
C ILE A 80 6.43 0.25 -9.41
N LEU A 81 6.74 0.91 -10.51
CA LEU A 81 7.96 1.70 -10.65
C LEU A 81 7.71 3.16 -10.30
N VAL A 82 8.72 3.79 -9.71
CA VAL A 82 8.78 5.23 -9.46
C VAL A 82 10.18 5.74 -9.77
N VAL A 83 10.29 7.00 -10.19
CA VAL A 83 11.58 7.69 -10.32
C VAL A 83 11.72 8.65 -9.14
N ASP A 84 12.79 8.45 -8.37
CA ASP A 84 13.13 9.22 -7.19
C ASP A 84 14.63 9.57 -7.24
N ASP A 85 14.94 10.84 -7.41
CA ASP A 85 16.33 11.31 -7.59
C ASP A 85 17.15 11.23 -6.27
N THR A 86 16.47 11.03 -5.13
CA THR A 86 17.12 10.91 -3.81
C THR A 86 17.61 9.50 -3.51
N LEU A 87 17.07 8.48 -4.18
CA LEU A 87 17.39 7.07 -3.96
C LEU A 87 18.15 6.49 -5.16
N SER A 88 19.37 6.02 -4.95
CA SER A 88 20.25 5.55 -6.03
C SER A 88 19.62 4.45 -6.91
N TYR A 89 18.86 3.54 -6.32
CA TYR A 89 18.19 2.44 -7.03
C TYR A 89 16.89 2.87 -7.74
N ARG A 90 16.35 4.06 -7.44
CA ARG A 90 15.16 4.64 -8.10
C ARG A 90 15.49 5.79 -9.04
N LYS A 91 16.75 6.21 -9.11
CA LYS A 91 17.19 7.37 -9.91
C LYS A 91 17.13 7.12 -11.42
N GLN A 92 17.43 5.90 -11.85
CA GLN A 92 17.50 5.56 -13.27
C GLN A 92 16.33 4.65 -13.66
N LEU A 93 15.45 5.13 -14.51
CA LEU A 93 14.24 4.41 -14.88
C LEU A 93 14.53 3.15 -15.73
N LYS A 94 15.45 3.23 -16.70
CA LYS A 94 15.69 2.10 -17.60
C LYS A 94 16.15 0.81 -16.88
N PRO A 95 17.13 0.81 -15.95
CA PRO A 95 17.48 -0.37 -15.18
C PRO A 95 16.30 -0.93 -14.37
N GLN A 96 15.48 -0.05 -13.78
CA GLN A 96 14.28 -0.51 -13.05
C GLN A 96 13.30 -1.23 -13.97
N ILE A 97 13.07 -0.72 -15.19
CA ILE A 97 12.20 -1.38 -16.19
C ILE A 97 12.77 -2.75 -16.56
N ASP A 98 14.08 -2.82 -16.87
CA ASP A 98 14.72 -4.08 -17.27
C ASP A 98 14.60 -5.15 -16.17
N ASP A 99 14.84 -4.79 -14.91
CA ASP A 99 14.71 -5.67 -13.74
C ASP A 99 13.25 -6.09 -13.51
N ALA A 100 12.31 -5.14 -13.59
CA ALA A 100 10.89 -5.42 -13.40
C ALA A 100 10.34 -6.34 -14.50
N LEU A 101 10.72 -6.15 -15.75
CA LEU A 101 10.33 -7.04 -16.86
C LEU A 101 10.96 -8.43 -16.71
N ALA A 102 12.18 -8.53 -16.19
CA ALA A 102 12.79 -9.81 -15.86
C ALA A 102 12.00 -10.54 -14.75
N LEU A 103 11.57 -9.80 -13.71
CA LEU A 103 10.71 -10.32 -12.64
C LEU A 103 9.37 -10.81 -13.20
N VAL A 104 8.69 -10.01 -14.03
CA VAL A 104 7.43 -10.39 -14.68
C VAL A 104 7.59 -11.71 -15.44
N ARG A 105 8.63 -11.83 -16.28
CA ARG A 105 8.89 -13.05 -17.08
C ARG A 105 9.15 -14.27 -16.21
N SER A 106 9.84 -14.10 -15.08
CA SER A 106 10.20 -15.22 -14.18
C SER A 106 9.12 -15.56 -13.16
N SER A 107 8.09 -14.74 -13.02
CA SER A 107 7.06 -14.89 -11.98
C SER A 107 5.95 -15.88 -12.34
N HIS A 108 5.95 -16.44 -13.54
CA HIS A 108 4.90 -17.35 -14.02
C HIS A 108 3.45 -16.78 -13.85
N GLY A 109 3.28 -15.48 -14.08
CA GLY A 109 1.99 -14.80 -13.98
C GLY A 109 1.64 -14.24 -12.60
N HIS A 110 2.54 -14.38 -11.62
CA HIS A 110 2.32 -13.80 -10.30
C HIS A 110 2.64 -12.31 -10.20
N VAL A 111 3.33 -11.72 -11.18
CA VAL A 111 3.68 -10.30 -11.15
C VAL A 111 3.32 -9.63 -12.47
N ALA A 112 2.61 -8.52 -12.40
CA ALA A 112 2.38 -7.58 -13.50
C ALA A 112 3.13 -6.27 -13.25
N LEU A 113 3.37 -5.49 -14.29
CA LEU A 113 4.14 -4.25 -14.22
C LEU A 113 3.25 -3.01 -14.35
N CYS A 114 3.34 -2.11 -13.39
CA CYS A 114 2.96 -0.72 -13.52
C CYS A 114 4.21 0.12 -13.79
N THR A 115 4.34 0.63 -15.00
CA THR A 115 5.47 1.47 -15.41
C THR A 115 5.29 2.93 -14.96
N THR A 116 6.26 3.75 -15.25
CA THR A 116 6.25 5.21 -15.07
C THR A 116 7.09 5.86 -16.16
N PHE A 117 7.19 7.16 -16.16
CA PHE A 117 8.11 7.95 -16.97
C PHE A 117 8.99 8.82 -16.07
N ASP A 118 10.10 9.36 -16.62
CA ASP A 118 11.01 10.21 -15.86
C ASP A 118 10.52 11.67 -15.84
N PRO A 119 9.89 12.13 -14.72
CA PRO A 119 9.35 13.48 -14.64
C PRO A 119 10.44 14.56 -14.47
N TYR A 120 11.68 14.19 -14.10
CA TYR A 120 12.80 15.16 -14.00
C TYR A 120 13.21 15.71 -15.37
N ARG A 121 12.80 15.05 -16.47
CA ARG A 121 12.95 15.52 -17.83
C ARG A 121 11.87 16.49 -18.29
N PHE A 122 10.96 16.91 -17.41
CA PHE A 122 9.81 17.76 -17.74
C PHE A 122 10.17 19.04 -18.54
N ASN A 123 11.33 19.62 -18.27
CA ASN A 123 11.77 20.84 -18.95
C ASN A 123 12.35 20.59 -20.36
N ASP A 124 12.54 19.34 -20.78
CA ASP A 124 12.95 19.01 -22.14
C ASP A 124 11.84 19.35 -23.16
N ALA A 125 12.23 19.81 -24.34
CA ALA A 125 11.25 20.15 -25.39
C ALA A 125 10.46 18.90 -25.86
N SER A 126 11.11 17.72 -25.87
CA SER A 126 10.54 16.45 -26.31
C SER A 126 9.87 15.65 -25.19
N PHE A 127 9.81 16.15 -23.95
CA PHE A 127 9.39 15.40 -22.75
C PHE A 127 8.14 14.53 -22.95
N SER A 128 7.03 15.14 -23.41
CA SER A 128 5.77 14.39 -23.57
C SER A 128 5.88 13.29 -24.63
N ALA A 129 6.57 13.58 -25.75
CA ALA A 129 6.78 12.61 -26.84
C ALA A 129 7.68 11.45 -26.40
N ASP A 130 8.78 11.75 -25.70
CA ASP A 130 9.71 10.74 -25.16
C ASP A 130 9.02 9.86 -24.10
N ALA A 131 8.22 10.46 -23.21
CA ALA A 131 7.46 9.73 -22.21
C ALA A 131 6.43 8.78 -22.84
N ILE A 132 5.67 9.24 -23.83
CA ILE A 132 4.71 8.43 -24.59
C ILE A 132 5.42 7.28 -25.30
N GLN A 133 6.53 7.56 -25.99
CA GLN A 133 7.29 6.52 -26.68
C GLN A 133 7.77 5.42 -25.72
N GLN A 134 8.32 5.81 -24.57
CA GLN A 134 8.80 4.87 -23.57
C GLN A 134 7.67 4.06 -22.93
N ILE A 135 6.54 4.71 -22.58
CA ILE A 135 5.36 4.04 -22.04
C ILE A 135 4.81 3.02 -23.04
N ASN A 136 4.69 3.38 -24.32
CA ASN A 136 4.18 2.51 -25.38
C ASN A 136 5.10 1.31 -25.62
N GLN A 137 6.41 1.49 -25.53
CA GLN A 137 7.35 0.37 -25.53
C GLN A 137 7.10 -0.56 -24.35
N ASN A 138 6.91 -0.04 -23.13
CA ASN A 138 6.63 -0.86 -21.97
C ASN A 138 5.26 -1.57 -22.05
N PHE A 139 4.24 -0.94 -22.67
CA PHE A 139 2.96 -1.61 -22.93
C PHE A 139 3.13 -2.79 -23.90
N ALA A 140 3.95 -2.62 -24.94
CA ALA A 140 4.27 -3.71 -25.87
C ALA A 140 5.03 -4.86 -25.19
N GLU A 141 5.78 -4.57 -24.13
CA GLU A 141 6.53 -5.52 -23.31
C GLU A 141 5.71 -6.12 -22.16
N GLY A 142 4.44 -5.67 -21.97
CA GLY A 142 3.49 -6.27 -21.03
C GLY A 142 3.16 -5.43 -19.80
N ALA A 143 3.57 -4.15 -19.73
CA ALA A 143 3.09 -3.26 -18.68
C ALA A 143 1.57 -3.04 -18.79
N VAL A 144 0.88 -3.01 -17.65
CA VAL A 144 -0.60 -2.95 -17.58
C VAL A 144 -1.12 -1.59 -17.11
N ALA A 145 -0.28 -0.77 -16.49
CA ALA A 145 -0.65 0.52 -15.92
C ALA A 145 0.54 1.48 -15.92
N VAL A 146 0.28 2.77 -15.64
CA VAL A 146 1.28 3.81 -15.49
C VAL A 146 1.09 4.51 -14.14
N LYS A 147 2.17 4.83 -13.44
CA LYS A 147 2.16 5.57 -12.17
C LYS A 147 2.71 6.98 -12.36
N ILE A 148 2.05 7.99 -11.79
CA ILE A 148 2.68 9.27 -11.41
C ILE A 148 2.92 9.29 -9.90
N TRP A 149 4.02 9.92 -9.49
CA TRP A 149 4.45 9.94 -8.10
C TRP A 149 4.43 11.36 -7.54
N LYS A 150 4.46 11.48 -6.22
CA LYS A 150 4.33 12.74 -5.48
C LYS A 150 5.37 13.81 -5.79
N ASN A 151 6.47 13.46 -6.45
CA ASN A 151 7.41 14.46 -6.98
C ASN A 151 6.73 15.43 -7.97
N ILE A 152 5.69 14.96 -8.69
CA ILE A 152 4.74 15.85 -9.39
C ILE A 152 3.79 16.43 -8.34
N GLY A 153 3.84 17.74 -8.17
CA GLY A 153 3.11 18.51 -7.15
C GLY A 153 3.97 18.95 -5.97
N MET A 154 5.06 18.23 -5.64
CA MET A 154 5.80 18.49 -4.40
C MET A 154 7.30 18.74 -4.59
N GLU A 155 7.87 18.46 -5.76
CA GLU A 155 9.33 18.57 -5.97
C GLU A 155 9.69 19.21 -7.30
N ILE A 156 9.16 18.67 -8.40
CA ILE A 156 9.58 19.07 -9.74
C ILE A 156 9.02 20.44 -10.12
N LYS A 157 9.86 21.27 -10.70
CA LYS A 157 9.51 22.63 -11.11
C LYS A 157 9.73 22.83 -12.61
N ALA A 158 8.83 23.61 -13.21
CA ALA A 158 8.98 24.15 -14.54
C ALA A 158 10.10 25.21 -14.56
N GLN A 159 10.50 25.64 -15.77
CA GLN A 159 11.55 26.66 -15.97
C GLN A 159 11.24 28.00 -15.29
N ASP A 160 9.95 28.34 -15.09
CA ASP A 160 9.51 29.54 -14.38
C ASP A 160 9.56 29.40 -12.85
N GLY A 161 10.01 28.25 -12.34
CA GLY A 161 10.16 27.95 -10.91
C GLY A 161 8.88 27.49 -10.23
N LYS A 162 7.75 27.37 -10.92
CA LYS A 162 6.50 26.83 -10.36
C LYS A 162 6.55 25.31 -10.28
N PHE A 163 5.92 24.75 -9.26
CA PHE A 163 5.74 23.31 -9.16
C PHE A 163 4.84 22.80 -10.30
N ILE A 164 5.24 21.67 -10.88
CA ILE A 164 4.43 20.97 -11.88
C ILE A 164 3.28 20.28 -11.14
N MET A 165 2.06 20.55 -11.58
CA MET A 165 0.86 19.94 -11.00
C MET A 165 0.38 18.73 -11.83
N PRO A 166 -0.41 17.82 -11.24
CA PRO A 166 -0.96 16.66 -11.94
C PRO A 166 -1.74 16.99 -13.21
N ASP A 167 -2.33 18.17 -13.31
CA ASP A 167 -3.11 18.68 -14.46
C ASP A 167 -2.31 19.53 -15.44
N ASP A 168 -0.98 19.53 -15.33
CA ASP A 168 -0.13 20.35 -16.23
C ASP A 168 -0.37 19.98 -17.71
N PRO A 169 -0.53 20.98 -18.60
CA PRO A 169 -0.79 20.74 -20.02
C PRO A 169 0.22 19.84 -20.74
N LYS A 170 1.47 19.78 -20.30
CA LYS A 170 2.47 18.85 -20.85
C LYS A 170 2.22 17.39 -20.49
N LEU A 171 1.49 17.14 -19.41
CA LEU A 171 1.09 15.77 -18.99
C LEU A 171 -0.16 15.28 -19.75
N ALA A 172 -1.01 16.19 -20.22
CA ALA A 172 -2.27 15.85 -20.88
C ALA A 172 -2.13 14.90 -22.09
N PRO A 173 -1.14 15.04 -22.99
CA PRO A 173 -0.92 14.07 -24.06
C PRO A 173 -0.61 12.66 -23.56
N ILE A 174 0.15 12.55 -22.46
CA ILE A 174 0.52 11.27 -21.84
C ILE A 174 -0.74 10.59 -21.29
N TYR A 175 -1.61 11.31 -20.58
CA TYR A 175 -2.86 10.78 -20.04
C TYR A 175 -3.84 10.31 -21.12
N ARG A 176 -3.89 11.05 -22.23
CA ARG A 176 -4.69 10.67 -23.40
C ARG A 176 -4.19 9.36 -24.01
N ASP A 177 -2.89 9.22 -24.19
CA ASP A 177 -2.25 8.02 -24.73
C ASP A 177 -2.53 6.79 -23.84
N ILE A 178 -2.42 6.94 -22.51
CA ILE A 178 -2.77 5.88 -21.55
C ILE A 178 -4.23 5.46 -21.71
N ALA A 179 -5.15 6.43 -21.87
CA ALA A 179 -6.59 6.16 -22.04
C ALA A 179 -6.86 5.47 -23.39
N GLU A 180 -6.22 5.89 -24.48
CA GLU A 180 -6.35 5.30 -25.81
C GLU A 180 -5.88 3.84 -25.86
N HIS A 181 -4.87 3.49 -25.06
CA HIS A 181 -4.44 2.09 -24.86
C HIS A 181 -5.33 1.31 -23.91
N GLY A 182 -6.39 1.91 -23.36
CA GLY A 182 -7.29 1.26 -22.40
C GLY A 182 -6.60 0.90 -21.07
N LYS A 183 -5.49 1.55 -20.76
CA LYS A 183 -4.69 1.34 -19.55
C LYS A 183 -5.15 2.25 -18.40
N THR A 184 -4.57 2.05 -17.23
CA THR A 184 -4.96 2.75 -15.99
C THR A 184 -3.80 3.63 -15.51
N LEU A 185 -4.15 4.83 -15.03
CA LEU A 185 -3.23 5.72 -14.35
C LEU A 185 -3.36 5.55 -12.83
N LEU A 186 -2.26 5.23 -12.14
CA LEU A 186 -2.15 5.26 -10.69
C LEU A 186 -1.59 6.63 -10.27
N THR A 187 -2.26 7.30 -9.32
CA THR A 187 -1.86 8.64 -8.90
C THR A 187 -1.47 8.66 -7.43
N HIS A 188 -0.16 8.75 -7.15
CA HIS A 188 0.34 9.13 -5.84
C HIS A 188 0.63 10.63 -5.87
N VAL A 189 -0.33 11.43 -5.51
CA VAL A 189 -0.19 12.89 -5.45
C VAL A 189 -0.45 13.35 -4.02
N ALA A 190 0.38 14.23 -3.51
CA ALA A 190 0.40 14.67 -2.13
C ALA A 190 0.73 13.56 -1.09
N GLU A 191 0.99 13.97 0.11
CA GLU A 191 1.33 13.16 1.29
C GLU A 191 0.18 13.18 2.31
N PRO A 192 0.21 12.36 3.36
CA PRO A 192 -0.67 12.49 4.53
C PRO A 192 -0.70 13.90 5.13
N ASP A 193 -1.82 14.24 5.78
CA ASP A 193 -2.03 15.57 6.38
C ASP A 193 -0.94 16.00 7.34
N VAL A 194 -0.35 15.05 8.04
CA VAL A 194 0.76 15.31 8.98
C VAL A 194 1.97 15.97 8.29
N ALA A 195 2.15 15.78 6.99
CA ALA A 195 3.25 16.42 6.25
C ALA A 195 3.12 17.95 6.19
N TRP A 196 1.91 18.50 6.27
CA TRP A 196 1.63 19.95 6.29
C TRP A 196 1.29 20.47 7.67
N GLY A 197 1.06 19.60 8.65
CA GLY A 197 0.75 19.94 10.04
C GLY A 197 1.97 20.01 10.93
N PRO A 198 1.81 20.45 12.19
CA PRO A 198 2.87 20.36 13.18
C PRO A 198 3.28 18.90 13.41
N PRO A 199 4.51 18.65 13.90
CA PRO A 199 4.97 17.31 14.23
C PRO A 199 3.96 16.57 15.12
N ASP A 200 3.56 15.36 14.69
CA ASP A 200 2.62 14.52 15.43
C ASP A 200 3.16 13.08 15.54
N PRO A 201 3.88 12.74 16.65
CA PRO A 201 4.40 11.40 16.86
C PRO A 201 3.33 10.30 16.97
N SER A 202 2.05 10.65 17.13
CA SER A 202 0.94 9.69 17.19
C SER A 202 0.38 9.32 15.80
N ASP A 203 0.77 10.06 14.75
CA ASP A 203 0.35 9.79 13.38
C ASP A 203 1.09 8.56 12.84
N PRO A 204 0.40 7.61 12.20
CA PRO A 204 1.01 6.40 11.64
C PRO A 204 2.16 6.66 10.66
N SER A 205 2.13 7.79 9.95
CA SER A 205 3.18 8.15 8.98
C SER A 205 4.32 8.95 9.58
N TRP A 206 4.34 9.23 10.90
CA TRP A 206 5.34 10.10 11.50
C TRP A 206 6.78 9.59 11.36
N SER A 207 7.01 8.29 11.57
CA SER A 207 8.34 7.68 11.42
C SER A 207 8.90 7.86 10.01
N TYR A 208 8.03 7.76 8.99
CA TYR A 208 8.41 7.99 7.61
C TYR A 208 9.01 9.41 7.40
N TYR A 209 8.42 10.45 8.00
CA TYR A 209 8.92 11.82 7.85
C TYR A 209 10.18 12.12 8.67
N GLN A 210 10.43 11.35 9.73
CA GLN A 210 11.71 11.42 10.44
C GLN A 210 12.86 10.89 9.57
N GLU A 211 12.62 9.85 8.78
CA GLU A 211 13.56 9.26 7.85
C GLU A 211 13.65 10.03 6.52
N ASN A 212 12.55 10.68 6.11
CA ASN A 212 12.39 11.36 4.83
C ASN A 212 11.99 12.84 5.02
N PRO A 213 12.82 13.68 5.68
CA PRO A 213 12.48 15.06 6.05
C PRO A 213 12.25 15.99 4.84
N GLN A 214 12.70 15.62 3.64
CA GLN A 214 12.41 16.34 2.40
C GLN A 214 10.90 16.40 2.10
N TRP A 215 10.13 15.39 2.48
CA TRP A 215 8.69 15.29 2.26
C TRP A 215 7.84 15.88 3.39
N PHE A 216 8.45 16.30 4.50
CA PHE A 216 7.77 17.01 5.58
C PHE A 216 7.73 18.51 5.29
N LEU A 217 6.56 19.04 4.95
CA LEU A 217 6.37 20.38 4.39
C LEU A 217 5.93 21.44 5.41
N TYR A 218 5.66 21.03 6.64
CA TYR A 218 5.30 21.97 7.70
C TYR A 218 6.30 23.11 7.82
N ASN A 219 5.79 24.36 7.82
CA ASN A 219 6.63 25.58 7.86
C ASN A 219 7.65 25.73 6.72
N LYS A 220 7.47 25.03 5.59
CA LYS A 220 8.25 25.26 4.36
C LYS A 220 7.48 26.20 3.42
N PRO A 221 7.81 27.51 3.40
CA PRO A 221 7.13 28.46 2.52
C PRO A 221 7.42 28.15 1.05
N GLY A 222 6.43 28.44 0.20
CA GLY A 222 6.58 28.27 -1.26
C GLY A 222 6.20 26.90 -1.79
N PHE A 223 5.92 25.91 -0.92
CA PHE A 223 5.31 24.65 -1.35
C PHE A 223 3.79 24.80 -1.50
N PRO A 224 3.17 24.09 -2.47
CA PRO A 224 1.72 24.07 -2.60
C PRO A 224 1.08 23.40 -1.39
N SER A 225 -0.15 23.82 -1.07
CA SER A 225 -0.94 23.11 -0.06
C SER A 225 -1.38 21.73 -0.59
N LYS A 226 -1.67 20.80 0.33
CA LYS A 226 -2.26 19.50 -0.03
C LYS A 226 -3.51 19.70 -0.90
N GLN A 227 -4.39 20.62 -0.51
CA GLN A 227 -5.63 20.90 -1.25
C GLN A 227 -5.35 21.41 -2.68
N THR A 228 -4.32 22.22 -2.90
CA THR A 228 -3.92 22.67 -4.24
C THR A 228 -3.55 21.48 -5.13
N ILE A 229 -2.80 20.52 -4.60
CA ILE A 229 -2.38 19.33 -5.35
C ILE A 229 -3.58 18.40 -5.62
N LEU A 230 -4.47 18.22 -4.63
CA LEU A 230 -5.69 17.41 -4.81
C LEU A 230 -6.65 18.04 -5.82
N ASN A 231 -6.82 19.37 -5.83
CA ASN A 231 -7.63 20.07 -6.83
C ASN A 231 -7.06 19.85 -8.26
N ALA A 232 -5.76 19.84 -8.42
CA ALA A 232 -5.12 19.54 -9.71
C ALA A 232 -5.36 18.08 -10.14
N ARG A 233 -5.36 17.12 -9.19
CA ARG A 233 -5.78 15.73 -9.49
C ARG A 233 -7.25 15.68 -9.92
N ASP A 234 -8.12 16.40 -9.25
CA ASP A 234 -9.54 16.39 -9.57
C ASP A 234 -9.79 17.00 -10.97
N HIS A 235 -9.09 18.06 -11.30
CA HIS A 235 -9.11 18.63 -12.66
C HIS A 235 -8.57 17.64 -13.71
N LEU A 236 -7.52 16.86 -13.39
CA LEU A 236 -7.06 15.76 -14.26
C LEU A 236 -8.19 14.74 -14.51
N LEU A 237 -8.97 14.36 -13.48
CA LEU A 237 -10.11 13.44 -13.62
C LEU A 237 -11.18 14.01 -14.56
N GLU A 238 -11.51 15.30 -14.40
CA GLU A 238 -12.50 16.01 -15.21
C GLU A 238 -12.07 16.13 -16.69
N MET A 239 -10.80 16.43 -16.92
CA MET A 239 -10.24 16.54 -18.27
C MET A 239 -10.15 15.19 -19.01
N ASN A 240 -10.12 14.08 -18.27
CA ASN A 240 -9.92 12.75 -18.85
C ASN A 240 -11.01 11.75 -18.38
N PRO A 241 -12.30 11.97 -18.75
CA PRO A 241 -13.41 11.16 -18.23
C PRO A 241 -13.38 9.69 -18.67
N HIS A 242 -12.61 9.35 -19.68
CA HIS A 242 -12.43 7.98 -20.20
C HIS A 242 -11.18 7.29 -19.66
N LEU A 243 -10.31 8.00 -18.93
CA LEU A 243 -9.14 7.45 -18.28
C LEU A 243 -9.55 6.82 -16.94
N ARG A 244 -9.28 5.53 -16.74
CA ARG A 244 -9.38 4.95 -15.40
C ARG A 244 -8.24 5.45 -14.54
N VAL A 245 -8.57 5.98 -13.36
CA VAL A 245 -7.58 6.49 -12.40
C VAL A 245 -7.76 5.80 -11.05
N VAL A 246 -6.67 5.27 -10.52
CA VAL A 246 -6.61 4.79 -9.14
C VAL A 246 -5.84 5.80 -8.30
N GLY A 247 -6.53 6.48 -7.39
CA GLY A 247 -5.92 7.32 -6.37
C GLY A 247 -5.30 6.44 -5.30
N VAL A 248 -3.99 6.26 -5.35
CA VAL A 248 -3.33 5.40 -4.38
C VAL A 248 -3.32 6.02 -2.98
N HIS A 249 -3.12 5.20 -1.95
CA HIS A 249 -3.08 5.65 -0.56
C HIS A 249 -4.37 6.36 -0.11
N LEU A 250 -5.54 5.73 -0.37
CA LEU A 250 -6.87 6.33 -0.16
C LEU A 250 -7.07 7.66 -0.90
N GLY A 251 -6.42 7.80 -2.07
CA GLY A 251 -6.42 9.03 -2.86
C GLY A 251 -5.79 10.21 -2.15
N SER A 252 -4.87 9.96 -1.20
CA SER A 252 -4.24 10.95 -0.31
C SER A 252 -5.24 11.74 0.56
N MET A 253 -6.36 11.11 0.93
CA MET A 253 -7.41 11.67 1.80
C MET A 253 -7.62 10.81 3.06
N GLU A 254 -6.57 10.25 3.58
CA GLU A 254 -6.51 9.15 4.55
C GLU A 254 -7.30 9.35 5.85
N LYS A 255 -7.54 10.58 6.27
CA LYS A 255 -8.27 10.91 7.51
C LYS A 255 -9.75 11.24 7.31
N ASP A 256 -10.23 11.39 6.08
CA ASP A 256 -11.58 11.86 5.78
C ASP A 256 -12.34 10.94 4.82
N LEU A 257 -12.94 9.88 5.37
CA LEU A 257 -13.76 8.94 4.61
C LEU A 257 -14.96 9.61 3.90
N ASP A 258 -15.50 10.68 4.47
CA ASP A 258 -16.62 11.41 3.84
C ASP A 258 -16.14 12.20 2.63
N ASN A 259 -14.90 12.71 2.67
CA ASN A 259 -14.27 13.34 1.52
C ASN A 259 -13.96 12.32 0.42
N ILE A 260 -13.42 11.17 0.78
CA ILE A 260 -13.21 10.07 -0.17
C ILE A 260 -14.55 9.68 -0.83
N ALA A 261 -15.59 9.52 -0.02
CA ALA A 261 -16.94 9.17 -0.50
C ALA A 261 -17.46 10.19 -1.54
N ARG A 262 -17.32 11.49 -1.27
CA ARG A 262 -17.72 12.55 -2.23
C ARG A 262 -16.97 12.42 -3.56
N HIS A 263 -15.67 12.17 -3.54
CA HIS A 263 -14.88 12.01 -4.76
C HIS A 263 -15.29 10.75 -5.55
N LEU A 264 -15.53 9.64 -4.86
CA LEU A 264 -16.02 8.42 -5.51
C LEU A 264 -17.44 8.61 -6.11
N ASP A 265 -18.31 9.38 -5.45
CA ASP A 265 -19.64 9.70 -5.97
C ASP A 265 -19.57 10.69 -7.16
N GLN A 266 -18.62 11.63 -7.15
CA GLN A 266 -18.45 12.65 -8.19
C GLN A 266 -17.76 12.15 -9.45
N TYR A 267 -16.72 11.30 -9.31
CA TYR A 267 -15.85 10.88 -10.41
C TYR A 267 -16.02 9.39 -10.72
N PRO A 268 -16.81 9.02 -11.76
CA PRO A 268 -17.04 7.62 -12.12
C PRO A 268 -15.79 6.90 -12.62
N ASN A 269 -14.80 7.64 -13.10
CA ASN A 269 -13.50 7.16 -13.57
C ASN A 269 -12.43 7.06 -12.49
N PHE A 270 -12.80 7.21 -11.20
CA PHE A 270 -11.89 7.22 -10.06
C PHE A 270 -12.15 6.06 -9.09
N ALA A 271 -11.12 5.33 -8.73
CA ALA A 271 -11.09 4.35 -7.65
C ALA A 271 -9.92 4.67 -6.70
N ILE A 272 -9.82 3.96 -5.58
CA ILE A 272 -8.73 4.14 -4.61
C ILE A 272 -8.10 2.80 -4.25
N ASP A 273 -6.85 2.80 -3.79
CA ASP A 273 -6.25 1.66 -3.08
C ASP A 273 -6.06 1.96 -1.58
N MET A 274 -5.80 0.91 -0.80
CA MET A 274 -5.58 1.00 0.66
C MET A 274 -4.09 1.06 1.04
N ALA A 275 -3.19 1.03 0.07
CA ALA A 275 -1.75 0.87 0.27
C ALA A 275 -1.20 1.87 1.29
N ALA A 276 -0.40 1.40 2.24
CA ALA A 276 0.18 2.17 3.35
C ALA A 276 -0.83 3.00 4.17
N ARG A 277 -2.12 2.68 4.12
CA ARG A 277 -3.17 3.45 4.84
C ARG A 277 -4.11 2.59 5.67
N MET A 278 -3.77 1.32 5.83
CA MET A 278 -4.57 0.38 6.63
C MET A 278 -4.67 0.85 8.09
N GLU A 279 -3.60 1.43 8.66
CA GLU A 279 -3.57 1.95 10.02
C GLU A 279 -4.55 3.12 10.21
N TYR A 280 -4.70 4.00 9.21
CA TYR A 280 -5.68 5.09 9.25
C TYR A 280 -7.12 4.56 9.25
N LEU A 281 -7.39 3.50 8.49
CA LEU A 281 -8.69 2.83 8.53
C LEU A 281 -8.94 2.18 9.89
N MET A 282 -7.92 1.55 10.49
CA MET A 282 -8.00 0.94 11.82
C MET A 282 -8.20 1.96 12.95
N MET A 283 -7.79 3.22 12.76
CA MET A 283 -8.00 4.31 13.71
C MET A 283 -9.37 4.97 13.59
N ALA A 284 -10.04 4.83 12.46
CA ALA A 284 -11.37 5.38 12.24
C ALA A 284 -12.45 4.52 12.93
N PRO A 285 -13.64 5.07 13.21
CA PRO A 285 -14.73 4.29 13.80
C PRO A 285 -15.09 3.06 12.96
N THR A 286 -15.04 1.88 13.56
CA THR A 286 -15.21 0.56 12.90
C THR A 286 -16.48 0.50 12.02
N ASP A 287 -17.62 0.95 12.55
CA ASP A 287 -18.89 0.92 11.82
C ASP A 287 -18.87 1.85 10.60
N LYS A 288 -18.20 3.02 10.72
CA LYS A 288 -18.06 3.96 9.61
C LYS A 288 -17.21 3.38 8.49
N VAL A 289 -16.06 2.77 8.84
CA VAL A 289 -15.19 2.11 7.85
C VAL A 289 -15.92 0.95 7.19
N ARG A 290 -16.59 0.11 7.98
CA ARG A 290 -17.36 -1.02 7.45
C ARG A 290 -18.45 -0.56 6.47
N ALA A 291 -19.23 0.46 6.83
CA ALA A 291 -20.27 1.01 5.96
C ALA A 291 -19.69 1.61 4.67
N PHE A 292 -18.57 2.32 4.77
CA PHE A 292 -17.85 2.89 3.63
C PHE A 292 -17.39 1.79 2.66
N LEU A 293 -16.69 0.76 3.15
CA LEU A 293 -16.18 -0.32 2.31
C LEU A 293 -17.31 -1.14 1.65
N ILE A 294 -18.44 -1.32 2.31
CA ILE A 294 -19.61 -1.98 1.72
C ILE A 294 -20.25 -1.09 0.64
N LYS A 295 -20.41 0.22 0.89
CA LYS A 295 -21.00 1.15 -0.09
C LYS A 295 -20.14 1.26 -1.34
N TYR A 296 -18.83 1.37 -1.18
CA TYR A 296 -17.89 1.59 -2.29
C TYR A 296 -17.11 0.33 -2.68
N GLN A 297 -17.69 -0.84 -2.42
CA GLN A 297 -17.05 -2.14 -2.61
C GLN A 297 -16.50 -2.39 -4.03
N ASP A 298 -16.97 -1.68 -5.05
CA ASP A 298 -16.53 -1.79 -6.44
C ASP A 298 -15.43 -0.77 -6.82
N ARG A 299 -14.98 0.06 -5.85
CA ARG A 299 -14.11 1.22 -6.07
C ARG A 299 -12.88 1.22 -5.16
N VAL A 300 -12.71 0.20 -4.32
CA VAL A 300 -11.58 0.08 -3.37
C VAL A 300 -10.76 -1.14 -3.72
N LEU A 301 -9.48 -0.96 -3.99
CA LEU A 301 -8.53 -2.02 -4.32
C LEU A 301 -7.67 -2.33 -3.09
N TYR A 302 -7.36 -3.60 -2.88
CA TYR A 302 -6.36 -4.01 -1.91
C TYR A 302 -4.96 -3.69 -2.43
N GLY A 303 -4.12 -3.13 -1.58
CA GLY A 303 -2.72 -2.84 -1.82
C GLY A 303 -2.00 -2.63 -0.49
N THR A 304 -0.72 -2.98 -0.40
CA THR A 304 0.06 -2.90 0.84
C THR A 304 1.10 -1.79 0.86
N ASP A 305 1.70 -1.46 -0.27
CA ASP A 305 2.89 -0.63 -0.42
C ASP A 305 4.17 -1.29 0.13
N LEU A 306 4.15 -2.63 0.28
CA LEU A 306 5.32 -3.38 0.71
C LEU A 306 6.41 -3.35 -0.36
N ASP A 307 7.65 -3.34 0.10
CA ASP A 307 8.80 -3.41 -0.81
C ASP A 307 9.66 -4.68 -0.60
N LEU A 308 10.44 -5.01 -1.62
CA LEU A 308 11.54 -5.97 -1.56
C LEU A 308 12.73 -5.36 -2.30
N ILE A 309 13.51 -4.56 -1.59
CA ILE A 309 14.67 -3.88 -2.17
C ILE A 309 15.84 -4.83 -2.39
N ALA A 310 16.76 -4.47 -3.28
CA ALA A 310 17.90 -5.33 -3.67
C ALA A 310 18.78 -5.75 -2.47
N THR A 311 18.91 -4.90 -1.46
CA THR A 311 19.72 -5.12 -0.24
C THR A 311 18.96 -5.77 0.92
N ALA A 312 17.64 -6.01 0.78
CA ALA A 312 16.82 -6.57 1.85
C ALA A 312 17.22 -7.99 2.23
N ASP A 313 17.11 -8.33 3.51
CA ASP A 313 17.07 -9.71 3.98
C ASP A 313 15.74 -10.33 3.60
N VAL A 314 15.78 -11.28 2.67
CA VAL A 314 14.57 -11.91 2.14
C VAL A 314 13.77 -12.62 3.22
N SER A 315 14.42 -13.26 4.19
CA SER A 315 13.72 -13.99 5.26
C SER A 315 12.92 -13.04 6.16
N GLU A 316 13.49 -11.89 6.51
CA GLU A 316 12.79 -10.87 7.29
C GLU A 316 11.66 -10.21 6.48
N SER A 317 11.93 -9.86 5.21
CA SER A 317 10.88 -9.31 4.33
C SER A 317 9.71 -10.29 4.17
N LEU A 318 9.96 -11.59 3.99
CA LEU A 318 8.88 -12.58 3.89
C LEU A 318 8.04 -12.69 5.17
N LYS A 319 8.64 -12.51 6.35
CA LYS A 319 7.89 -12.47 7.62
C LYS A 319 7.02 -11.22 7.68
N GLU A 320 7.56 -10.07 7.30
CA GLU A 320 6.82 -8.82 7.23
C GLU A 320 5.64 -8.92 6.28
N TRP A 321 5.85 -9.38 5.04
CA TRP A 321 4.79 -9.56 4.05
C TRP A 321 3.67 -10.48 4.58
N GLN A 322 4.01 -11.64 5.13
CA GLN A 322 3.01 -12.57 5.67
C GLN A 322 2.29 -12.00 6.88
N SER A 323 2.98 -11.30 7.78
CA SER A 323 2.35 -10.66 8.94
C SER A 323 1.40 -9.55 8.54
N THR A 324 1.72 -8.77 7.52
CA THR A 324 0.85 -7.75 6.92
C THR A 324 -0.42 -8.38 6.36
N TYR A 325 -0.31 -9.44 5.54
CA TYR A 325 -1.50 -10.12 5.01
C TYR A 325 -2.37 -10.75 6.11
N VAL A 326 -1.79 -11.29 7.17
CA VAL A 326 -2.53 -11.79 8.34
C VAL A 326 -3.27 -10.67 9.05
N ARG A 327 -2.60 -9.54 9.32
CA ARG A 327 -3.19 -8.37 9.97
C ARG A 327 -4.37 -7.84 9.15
N ASP A 328 -4.16 -7.65 7.87
CA ASP A 328 -5.15 -7.06 6.97
C ASP A 328 -6.35 -7.99 6.77
N TRP A 329 -6.10 -9.31 6.66
CA TRP A 329 -7.15 -10.31 6.64
C TRP A 329 -7.98 -10.27 7.93
N LYS A 330 -7.33 -10.29 9.10
CA LYS A 330 -8.04 -10.22 10.38
C LYS A 330 -8.90 -8.97 10.48
N TYR A 331 -8.35 -7.83 10.07
CA TYR A 331 -9.10 -6.57 10.10
C TYR A 331 -10.31 -6.57 9.17
N LEU A 332 -10.13 -6.96 7.91
CA LEU A 332 -11.19 -6.86 6.91
C LEU A 332 -12.22 -8.01 7.03
N ALA A 333 -11.77 -9.24 7.26
CA ALA A 333 -12.58 -10.44 7.10
C ALA A 333 -13.20 -11.00 8.39
N THR A 334 -12.61 -10.71 9.55
CA THR A 334 -13.07 -11.30 10.82
C THR A 334 -13.70 -10.26 11.75
N ASP A 335 -14.33 -10.73 12.83
CA ASP A 335 -14.74 -9.92 13.97
C ASP A 335 -13.78 -10.07 15.17
N ASP A 336 -12.56 -10.53 14.93
CA ASP A 336 -11.54 -10.68 15.96
C ASP A 336 -11.16 -9.31 16.53
N ALA A 337 -10.96 -9.26 17.84
CA ALA A 337 -10.24 -8.18 18.48
C ALA A 337 -8.75 -8.56 18.55
N PHE A 338 -7.88 -7.70 18.04
CA PHE A 338 -6.43 -7.92 18.04
C PHE A 338 -5.68 -6.62 18.35
N GLU A 339 -4.38 -6.71 18.52
CA GLU A 339 -3.51 -5.54 18.75
C GLU A 339 -2.68 -5.27 17.49
N SER A 340 -2.62 -4.00 17.08
CA SER A 340 -1.76 -3.51 16.01
C SER A 340 -1.20 -2.15 16.41
N GLU A 341 0.13 -1.98 16.31
CA GLU A 341 0.84 -0.74 16.66
C GLU A 341 0.44 -0.20 18.06
N GLY A 342 0.33 -1.10 19.05
CA GLY A 342 -0.05 -0.75 20.42
C GLY A 342 -1.52 -0.32 20.60
N ARG A 343 -2.36 -0.50 19.59
CA ARG A 343 -3.80 -0.15 19.60
C ARG A 343 -4.65 -1.42 19.57
N LYS A 344 -5.76 -1.40 20.29
CA LYS A 344 -6.79 -2.46 20.19
C LYS A 344 -7.65 -2.19 18.95
N ILE A 345 -7.66 -3.15 18.05
CA ILE A 345 -8.38 -3.07 16.78
C ILE A 345 -9.52 -4.08 16.80
N GLN A 346 -10.67 -3.68 16.29
CA GLN A 346 -11.82 -4.54 16.05
C GLN A 346 -11.95 -4.82 14.57
N GLY A 347 -12.00 -6.10 14.20
CA GLY A 347 -12.20 -6.50 12.80
C GLY A 347 -13.57 -6.11 12.25
N LEU A 348 -13.62 -5.83 10.96
CA LEU A 348 -14.79 -5.29 10.25
C LEU A 348 -15.82 -6.34 9.89
N LYS A 349 -15.44 -7.62 9.80
CA LYS A 349 -16.31 -8.73 9.36
C LYS A 349 -17.06 -8.38 8.08
N LEU A 350 -16.32 -7.99 7.05
CA LEU A 350 -16.92 -7.70 5.75
C LEU A 350 -17.56 -8.94 5.14
N PRO A 351 -18.69 -8.81 4.42
CA PRO A 351 -19.29 -9.92 3.70
C PRO A 351 -18.34 -10.53 2.67
N GLN A 352 -18.38 -11.85 2.48
CA GLN A 352 -17.53 -12.57 1.53
C GLN A 352 -17.53 -11.98 0.10
N PRO A 353 -18.66 -11.55 -0.48
CA PRO A 353 -18.64 -10.91 -1.81
C PRO A 353 -17.88 -9.57 -1.83
N VAL A 354 -17.88 -8.82 -0.71
CA VAL A 354 -17.12 -7.57 -0.58
C VAL A 354 -15.63 -7.85 -0.50
N LEU A 355 -15.24 -8.87 0.28
CA LEU A 355 -13.84 -9.31 0.36
C LEU A 355 -13.31 -9.76 -1.00
N GLN A 356 -14.09 -10.56 -1.74
CA GLN A 356 -13.72 -11.00 -3.09
C GLN A 356 -13.45 -9.81 -4.02
N LYS A 357 -14.30 -8.79 -3.98
CA LYS A 357 -14.12 -7.57 -4.77
C LYS A 357 -12.85 -6.82 -4.36
N ILE A 358 -12.69 -6.53 -3.08
CA ILE A 358 -11.57 -5.74 -2.56
C ILE A 358 -10.23 -6.44 -2.82
N PHE A 359 -10.14 -7.74 -2.50
CA PHE A 359 -8.88 -8.47 -2.61
C PHE A 359 -8.52 -8.90 -4.04
N ARG A 360 -9.48 -8.89 -4.99
CA ARG A 360 -9.22 -9.43 -6.34
C ARG A 360 -9.94 -8.69 -7.45
N ASP A 361 -11.28 -8.72 -7.47
CA ASP A 361 -12.06 -8.41 -8.65
C ASP A 361 -11.91 -6.95 -9.07
N ASN A 362 -11.79 -6.03 -8.10
CA ASN A 362 -11.57 -4.61 -8.36
C ASN A 362 -10.23 -4.35 -9.03
N ALA A 363 -9.17 -5.04 -8.60
CA ALA A 363 -7.86 -4.90 -9.25
C ALA A 363 -7.96 -5.29 -10.74
N ARG A 364 -8.62 -6.39 -11.08
CA ARG A 364 -8.85 -6.84 -12.46
C ARG A 364 -9.74 -5.88 -13.26
N HIS A 365 -10.75 -5.31 -12.63
CA HIS A 365 -11.66 -4.38 -13.28
C HIS A 365 -11.00 -3.03 -13.56
N TRP A 366 -10.33 -2.48 -12.55
CA TRP A 366 -9.71 -1.17 -12.63
C TRP A 366 -8.37 -1.17 -13.34
N ILE A 367 -7.64 -2.28 -13.33
CA ILE A 367 -6.32 -2.44 -13.96
C ILE A 367 -6.36 -3.63 -14.93
N PRO A 368 -6.93 -3.47 -16.14
CA PRO A 368 -6.99 -4.55 -17.11
C PRO A 368 -5.62 -5.08 -17.49
N GLY A 369 -5.46 -6.40 -17.34
CA GLY A 369 -4.19 -7.11 -17.53
C GLY A 369 -3.64 -7.75 -16.25
N LEU A 370 -4.31 -7.48 -15.09
CA LEU A 370 -4.11 -8.23 -13.84
C LEU A 370 -4.93 -9.50 -13.81
#